data_72038178f6ef7824fde3a04c3354e53b
#
_entry.id   72038178f6ef7824fde3a04c3354e53b
#
_cell.length_a   1.000
_cell.length_b   1.000
_cell.length_c   1.000
_cell.angle_alpha   90.00
_cell.angle_beta   90.00
_cell.angle_gamma   90.00
#
_symmetry.space_group_name_H-M   'P 1'
#
loop_
_entity.id
_entity.type
_entity.pdbx_description
1 polymer ?
#
loop_
_entity_poly.entity_id
_entity_poly.type
_entity_poly.pdbx_seq_one_letter_code
_entity_poly.pdbx_strand_id
1 'polypeptide(L)'
;MEPLQAQIEQRKSLQAQLKKLTAGIPKAHQPKLDFETSVIIGNALSAMSQGVKGWGLRDCFDQLEEYLYSQKSDRVCLVFGLRRTGKTTMLRQAIGRMTADNFARTAYIKARRTDNMAMMNRDLKKLFDAGFQYVFIDEVTLMKDFIDSAAMFSDVYATMGMKIVLSGTDSLGFWLAMDQELYDRAKPIHTTFIPYREYSRLLGIDSIDEYIRYGGTLRAGELAFDDEDVNAQDASFRDDESTRRYIDTAICKNIQHSLACYEAGGHFRHLYSLYEAGELTSAINRIIEDMNHRFLISVLTDDFVSHDLGVTAANLRKECDPEKRTEVLDNIDSEAVTQRLMELLDIRNQEEQSIGITAAHIKEIKEYLSALDLIVDCPIETEDPETEPVEHILFTQPGMRYCQAQALVHSLLKDRQFSTLSEYEKNRITDRILEEVRGRMMEDIVLLETMKAADSDHRVFKLQFAAG
;
A
#
# COMPACT_ATOMS: atom_id res chain seq x y z
N MET A 1 -24.86 47.28 -30.83
CA MET A 1 -25.69 46.20 -30.24
C MET A 1 -26.38 45.29 -31.27
N GLU A 2 -26.56 45.72 -32.50
CA GLU A 2 -27.17 44.89 -33.57
C GLU A 2 -26.39 43.63 -34.02
N PRO A 3 -25.04 43.60 -34.09
CA PRO A 3 -24.37 42.39 -34.60
C PRO A 3 -24.44 41.19 -33.62
N LEU A 4 -24.61 41.41 -32.34
CA LEU A 4 -24.66 40.32 -31.35
C LEU A 4 -26.03 39.61 -31.35
N GLN A 5 -27.11 40.38 -31.57
CA GLN A 5 -28.45 39.82 -31.68
C GLN A 5 -28.62 38.98 -32.96
N ALA A 6 -28.04 39.42 -34.09
CA ALA A 6 -28.04 38.66 -35.33
C ALA A 6 -27.28 37.32 -35.20
N GLN A 7 -26.17 37.29 -34.47
CA GLN A 7 -25.42 36.04 -34.20
C GLN A 7 -26.19 35.08 -33.28
N ILE A 8 -26.93 35.60 -32.31
CA ILE A 8 -27.78 34.78 -31.42
C ILE A 8 -28.96 34.17 -32.19
N GLU A 9 -29.60 34.93 -33.08
CA GLU A 9 -30.66 34.40 -33.93
C GLU A 9 -30.18 33.38 -34.95
N GLN A 10 -29.00 33.58 -35.57
CA GLN A 10 -28.37 32.62 -36.44
C GLN A 10 -28.04 31.31 -35.72
N ARG A 11 -27.51 31.36 -34.49
CA ARG A 11 -27.28 30.18 -33.65
C ARG A 11 -28.59 29.45 -33.27
N LYS A 12 -29.64 30.17 -32.93
CA LYS A 12 -30.96 29.56 -32.66
C LYS A 12 -31.56 28.89 -33.89
N SER A 13 -31.42 29.50 -35.07
CA SER A 13 -31.85 28.94 -36.35
C SER A 13 -31.07 27.65 -36.68
N LEU A 14 -29.76 27.67 -36.55
CA LEU A 14 -28.90 26.49 -36.76
C LEU A 14 -29.22 25.36 -35.77
N GLN A 15 -29.46 25.67 -34.48
CA GLN A 15 -29.88 24.66 -33.49
C GLN A 15 -31.27 24.09 -33.82
N ALA A 16 -32.19 24.88 -34.32
CA ALA A 16 -33.53 24.42 -34.74
C ALA A 16 -33.43 23.54 -36.02
N GLN A 17 -32.55 23.83 -36.94
CA GLN A 17 -32.27 23.00 -38.10
C GLN A 17 -31.57 21.71 -37.74
N LEU A 18 -30.59 21.72 -36.81
CA LEU A 18 -29.96 20.51 -36.27
C LEU A 18 -30.98 19.61 -35.56
N LYS A 19 -31.88 20.23 -34.78
CA LYS A 19 -32.95 19.50 -34.08
C LYS A 19 -33.95 18.86 -35.05
N LYS A 20 -34.24 19.50 -36.20
CA LYS A 20 -35.09 18.91 -37.25
C LYS A 20 -34.37 17.78 -38.03
N LEU A 21 -33.09 17.93 -38.30
CA LEU A 21 -32.28 16.89 -38.95
C LEU A 21 -32.06 15.66 -38.04
N THR A 22 -31.93 15.86 -36.73
CA THR A 22 -31.80 14.75 -35.76
C THR A 22 -33.12 14.11 -35.33
N ALA A 23 -34.26 14.79 -35.54
CA ALA A 23 -35.59 14.26 -35.22
C ALA A 23 -36.07 13.13 -36.15
N GLY A 24 -35.41 12.95 -37.30
CA GLY A 24 -35.71 11.89 -38.26
C GLY A 24 -34.77 10.68 -38.23
N ILE A 25 -33.72 10.71 -37.41
CA ILE A 25 -32.86 9.56 -37.22
C ILE A 25 -33.56 8.64 -36.21
N PRO A 26 -33.95 7.41 -36.59
CA PRO A 26 -34.44 6.45 -35.60
C PRO A 26 -33.35 6.36 -34.54
N LYS A 27 -33.70 6.59 -33.27
CA LYS A 27 -32.81 6.15 -32.19
C LYS A 27 -32.61 4.65 -32.44
N ALA A 28 -31.49 4.29 -33.03
CA ALA A 28 -31.11 2.91 -33.14
C ALA A 28 -31.32 2.33 -31.75
N HIS A 29 -32.19 1.37 -31.65
CA HIS A 29 -32.37 0.57 -30.43
C HIS A 29 -30.97 -0.05 -30.22
N GLN A 30 -30.14 0.60 -29.41
CA GLN A 30 -28.95 -0.05 -28.90
C GLN A 30 -29.50 -1.26 -28.13
N PRO A 31 -29.20 -2.49 -28.57
CA PRO A 31 -29.65 -3.66 -27.85
C PRO A 31 -29.21 -3.46 -26.40
N LYS A 32 -30.12 -3.65 -25.46
CA LYS A 32 -29.80 -3.57 -24.05
C LYS A 32 -28.78 -4.66 -23.79
N LEU A 33 -27.50 -4.29 -23.71
CA LEU A 33 -26.42 -5.24 -23.46
C LEU A 33 -26.68 -5.82 -22.06
N ASP A 34 -26.91 -7.12 -22.03
CA ASP A 34 -27.07 -7.87 -20.78
C ASP A 34 -25.73 -8.51 -20.43
N PHE A 35 -25.16 -8.09 -19.31
CA PHE A 35 -23.85 -8.51 -18.83
C PHE A 35 -23.98 -9.47 -17.65
N GLU A 36 -23.08 -10.43 -17.58
CA GLU A 36 -23.01 -11.41 -16.49
C GLU A 36 -22.18 -10.87 -15.31
N THR A 37 -21.20 -10.01 -15.60
CA THR A 37 -20.37 -9.34 -14.61
C THR A 37 -20.85 -7.91 -14.33
N SER A 38 -20.23 -7.22 -13.38
CA SER A 38 -20.60 -5.85 -13.01
C SER A 38 -20.00 -4.81 -13.97
N VAL A 39 -20.54 -4.74 -15.19
CA VAL A 39 -20.10 -3.78 -16.22
C VAL A 39 -20.76 -2.42 -16.01
N ILE A 40 -19.97 -1.37 -16.00
CA ILE A 40 -20.39 0.03 -15.85
C ILE A 40 -19.98 0.80 -17.10
N ILE A 41 -20.96 1.43 -17.76
CA ILE A 41 -20.79 2.21 -19.01
C ILE A 41 -21.64 3.49 -18.98
N GLY A 42 -21.36 4.43 -19.85
CA GLY A 42 -22.19 5.62 -20.09
C GLY A 42 -22.33 6.53 -18.85
N ASN A 43 -23.57 6.87 -18.48
CA ASN A 43 -23.84 7.82 -17.40
C ASN A 43 -23.35 7.33 -16.03
N ALA A 44 -23.46 6.04 -15.75
CA ALA A 44 -22.98 5.46 -14.50
C ALA A 44 -21.45 5.55 -14.42
N LEU A 45 -20.75 5.30 -15.52
CA LEU A 45 -19.30 5.46 -15.63
C LEU A 45 -18.88 6.94 -15.44
N SER A 46 -19.64 7.88 -16.01
CA SER A 46 -19.42 9.31 -15.81
C SER A 46 -19.56 9.73 -14.35
N ALA A 47 -20.62 9.28 -13.67
CA ALA A 47 -20.82 9.59 -12.25
C ALA A 47 -19.68 9.03 -11.39
N MET A 48 -19.24 7.80 -11.66
CA MET A 48 -18.12 7.16 -10.95
C MET A 48 -16.80 7.92 -11.12
N SER A 49 -16.49 8.40 -12.32
CA SER A 49 -15.24 9.12 -12.61
C SER A 49 -15.25 10.58 -12.12
N GLN A 50 -16.42 11.21 -11.98
CA GLN A 50 -16.52 12.58 -11.48
C GLN A 50 -16.14 12.71 -10.01
N GLY A 51 -16.36 11.69 -9.18
CA GLY A 51 -16.07 11.71 -7.75
C GLY A 51 -14.59 11.90 -7.42
N VAL A 52 -13.68 11.61 -8.37
CA VAL A 52 -12.23 11.75 -8.18
C VAL A 52 -11.63 12.90 -9.01
N LYS A 53 -12.47 13.68 -9.67
CA LYS A 53 -12.04 14.80 -10.50
C LYS A 53 -11.53 15.94 -9.61
N GLY A 54 -10.28 16.27 -9.73
CA GLY A 54 -9.61 17.29 -8.92
C GLY A 54 -8.74 16.73 -7.81
N TRP A 55 -8.75 15.42 -7.57
CA TRP A 55 -7.77 14.79 -6.69
C TRP A 55 -6.40 14.75 -7.37
N GLY A 56 -5.33 14.83 -6.55
CA GLY A 56 -3.95 14.70 -7.05
C GLY A 56 -3.71 13.37 -7.74
N LEU A 57 -2.84 13.37 -8.73
CA LEU A 57 -2.44 12.16 -9.45
C LEU A 57 -1.25 11.50 -8.75
N ARG A 58 -1.24 10.15 -8.70
CA ARG A 58 -0.08 9.38 -8.30
C ARG A 58 1.08 9.59 -9.26
N ASP A 59 2.33 9.56 -8.78
CA ASP A 59 3.52 9.72 -9.63
C ASP A 59 3.61 8.66 -10.72
N CYS A 60 3.10 7.46 -10.47
CA CYS A 60 3.04 6.39 -11.48
C CYS A 60 1.89 6.53 -12.50
N PHE A 61 1.05 7.57 -12.42
CA PHE A 61 -0.12 7.75 -13.28
C PHE A 61 0.25 7.92 -14.76
N ASP A 62 1.34 8.60 -15.06
CA ASP A 62 1.80 8.84 -16.42
C ASP A 62 2.06 7.54 -17.18
N GLN A 63 2.50 6.48 -16.49
CA GLN A 63 2.70 5.16 -17.09
C GLN A 63 1.39 4.53 -17.59
N LEU A 64 0.28 4.81 -16.89
CA LEU A 64 -1.05 4.36 -17.31
C LEU A 64 -1.54 5.16 -18.53
N GLU A 65 -1.37 6.49 -18.54
CA GLU A 65 -1.72 7.32 -19.71
C GLU A 65 -0.87 6.92 -20.93
N GLU A 66 0.43 6.69 -20.75
CA GLU A 66 1.30 6.20 -21.82
C GLU A 66 0.79 4.88 -22.42
N TYR A 67 0.39 3.93 -21.60
CA TYR A 67 -0.20 2.66 -22.06
C TYR A 67 -1.49 2.88 -22.85
N LEU A 68 -2.43 3.67 -22.31
CA LEU A 68 -3.74 3.89 -22.93
C LEU A 68 -3.65 4.50 -24.32
N TYR A 69 -2.70 5.42 -24.53
CA TYR A 69 -2.53 6.15 -25.79
C TYR A 69 -1.39 5.65 -26.66
N SER A 70 -0.67 4.60 -26.24
CA SER A 70 0.36 3.95 -27.06
C SER A 70 -0.26 3.27 -28.27
N GLN A 71 0.50 3.21 -29.38
CA GLN A 71 0.07 2.47 -30.58
C GLN A 71 0.24 0.95 -30.45
N LYS A 72 1.02 0.46 -29.46
CA LYS A 72 1.20 -0.96 -29.20
C LYS A 72 -0.09 -1.56 -28.63
N SER A 73 -0.59 -2.64 -29.22
CA SER A 73 -1.89 -3.23 -28.91
C SER A 73 -1.85 -4.67 -28.42
N ASP A 74 -0.66 -5.27 -28.29
CA ASP A 74 -0.48 -6.69 -27.97
C ASP A 74 -0.28 -6.99 -26.48
N ARG A 75 -0.31 -5.96 -25.63
CA ARG A 75 -0.09 -6.08 -24.19
C ARG A 75 -1.28 -5.59 -23.39
N VAL A 76 -1.45 -6.17 -22.22
CA VAL A 76 -2.36 -5.67 -21.18
C VAL A 76 -1.61 -4.84 -20.15
N CYS A 77 -2.29 -3.90 -19.50
CA CYS A 77 -1.72 -3.13 -18.39
C CYS A 77 -2.16 -3.75 -17.06
N LEU A 78 -1.21 -3.98 -16.17
CA LEU A 78 -1.47 -4.51 -14.84
C LEU A 78 -1.19 -3.41 -13.80
N VAL A 79 -2.21 -2.98 -13.05
CA VAL A 79 -2.10 -1.99 -11.97
C VAL A 79 -2.29 -2.70 -10.64
N PHE A 80 -1.21 -2.94 -9.91
CA PHE A 80 -1.25 -3.74 -8.68
C PHE A 80 -0.41 -3.12 -7.56
N GLY A 81 -0.59 -3.59 -6.34
CA GLY A 81 0.09 -3.13 -5.15
C GLY A 81 -0.80 -3.21 -3.91
N LEU A 82 -0.28 -2.78 -2.78
CA LEU A 82 -0.96 -2.83 -1.50
C LEU A 82 -2.34 -2.14 -1.52
N ARG A 83 -3.20 -2.54 -0.60
CA ARG A 83 -4.48 -1.88 -0.37
C ARG A 83 -4.24 -0.41 -0.01
N ARG A 84 -5.11 0.49 -0.52
CA ARG A 84 -5.07 1.95 -0.27
C ARG A 84 -3.86 2.69 -0.87
N THR A 85 -3.27 2.15 -1.91
CA THR A 85 -2.26 2.86 -2.72
C THR A 85 -2.85 3.62 -3.92
N GLY A 86 -4.18 3.72 -4.03
CA GLY A 86 -4.87 4.55 -5.02
C GLY A 86 -5.16 3.89 -6.36
N LYS A 87 -5.07 2.56 -6.51
CA LYS A 87 -5.31 1.85 -7.78
C LYS A 87 -6.66 2.19 -8.41
N THR A 88 -7.76 1.91 -7.70
CA THR A 88 -9.12 2.21 -8.19
C THR A 88 -9.30 3.69 -8.52
N THR A 89 -8.72 4.59 -7.70
CA THR A 89 -8.72 6.04 -7.94
C THR A 89 -8.00 6.37 -9.24
N MET A 90 -6.83 5.80 -9.50
CA MET A 90 -6.09 5.98 -10.76
C MET A 90 -6.91 5.53 -11.98
N LEU A 91 -7.59 4.39 -11.92
CA LEU A 91 -8.46 3.93 -12.99
C LEU A 91 -9.60 4.94 -13.25
N ARG A 92 -10.28 5.39 -12.20
CA ARG A 92 -11.34 6.39 -12.29
C ARG A 92 -10.85 7.74 -12.84
N GLN A 93 -9.65 8.18 -12.42
CA GLN A 93 -9.01 9.40 -12.94
C GLN A 93 -8.65 9.27 -14.43
N ALA A 94 -8.09 8.14 -14.85
CA ALA A 94 -7.79 7.88 -16.25
C ALA A 94 -9.06 7.93 -17.12
N ILE A 95 -10.15 7.31 -16.68
CA ILE A 95 -11.45 7.35 -17.36
C ILE A 95 -11.99 8.79 -17.42
N GLY A 96 -11.93 9.54 -16.32
CA GLY A 96 -12.42 10.92 -16.25
C GLY A 96 -11.64 11.93 -17.08
N ARG A 97 -10.43 11.61 -17.50
CA ARG A 97 -9.54 12.43 -18.33
C ARG A 97 -9.62 12.10 -19.82
N MET A 98 -10.35 11.06 -20.21
CA MET A 98 -10.52 10.67 -21.61
C MET A 98 -11.26 11.72 -22.43
N THR A 99 -10.96 11.78 -23.73
CA THR A 99 -11.78 12.56 -24.69
C THR A 99 -13.18 11.98 -24.76
N ALA A 100 -14.16 12.79 -25.16
CA ALA A 100 -15.54 12.33 -25.29
C ALA A 100 -15.70 11.08 -26.16
N ASP A 101 -14.93 11.00 -27.25
CA ASP A 101 -14.95 9.86 -28.18
C ASP A 101 -14.37 8.59 -27.54
N ASN A 102 -13.26 8.69 -26.81
CA ASN A 102 -12.66 7.56 -26.10
C ASN A 102 -13.54 7.13 -24.92
N PHE A 103 -14.09 8.10 -24.17
CA PHE A 103 -15.00 7.83 -23.07
C PHE A 103 -16.24 7.05 -23.54
N ALA A 104 -16.82 7.41 -24.70
CA ALA A 104 -17.98 6.70 -25.24
C ALA A 104 -17.68 5.23 -25.61
N ARG A 105 -16.41 4.87 -25.76
CA ARG A 105 -15.91 3.51 -26.06
C ARG A 105 -15.21 2.87 -24.86
N THR A 106 -15.51 3.33 -23.65
CA THR A 106 -14.87 2.86 -22.42
C THR A 106 -15.88 2.12 -21.55
N ALA A 107 -15.45 0.99 -21.00
CA ALA A 107 -16.17 0.21 -20.02
C ALA A 107 -15.32 -0.01 -18.76
N TYR A 108 -15.95 -0.07 -17.60
CA TYR A 108 -15.35 -0.45 -16.34
C TYR A 108 -16.08 -1.67 -15.79
N ILE A 109 -15.34 -2.65 -15.31
CA ILE A 109 -15.85 -3.88 -14.73
C ILE A 109 -15.30 -4.02 -13.31
N LYS A 110 -16.16 -4.16 -12.33
CA LYS A 110 -15.75 -4.52 -10.98
C LYS A 110 -15.88 -6.02 -10.81
N ALA A 111 -14.77 -6.73 -10.82
CA ALA A 111 -14.75 -8.18 -10.62
C ALA A 111 -15.15 -8.56 -9.18
N ARG A 112 -15.82 -9.70 -9.03
CA ARG A 112 -16.30 -10.25 -7.76
C ARG A 112 -15.78 -11.67 -7.59
N ARG A 113 -15.77 -12.17 -6.36
CA ARG A 113 -15.39 -13.58 -6.07
C ARG A 113 -16.31 -14.62 -6.70
N THR A 114 -17.52 -14.22 -7.08
CA THR A 114 -18.51 -15.09 -7.76
C THR A 114 -18.33 -15.12 -9.27
N ASP A 115 -17.55 -14.17 -9.83
CA ASP A 115 -17.30 -14.09 -11.25
C ASP A 115 -16.19 -15.07 -11.63
N ASN A 116 -16.14 -15.44 -12.91
CA ASN A 116 -15.13 -16.33 -13.46
C ASN A 116 -14.71 -15.88 -14.88
N MET A 117 -13.60 -16.42 -15.37
CA MET A 117 -13.05 -16.03 -16.67
C MET A 117 -13.97 -16.34 -17.85
N ALA A 118 -14.83 -17.35 -17.74
CA ALA A 118 -15.83 -17.64 -18.79
C ALA A 118 -16.91 -16.55 -18.90
N MET A 119 -17.41 -16.03 -17.77
CA MET A 119 -18.32 -14.88 -17.72
C MET A 119 -17.65 -13.64 -18.26
N MET A 120 -16.42 -13.37 -17.82
CA MET A 120 -15.61 -12.23 -18.26
C MET A 120 -15.40 -12.26 -19.78
N ASN A 121 -15.06 -13.41 -20.34
CA ASN A 121 -14.86 -13.59 -21.77
C ASN A 121 -16.14 -13.27 -22.57
N ARG A 122 -17.32 -13.77 -22.10
CA ARG A 122 -18.59 -13.45 -22.78
C ARG A 122 -18.91 -11.97 -22.76
N ASP A 123 -18.65 -11.29 -21.68
CA ASP A 123 -18.92 -9.86 -21.54
C ASP A 123 -17.91 -9.02 -22.35
N LEU A 124 -16.64 -9.39 -22.36
CA LEU A 124 -15.62 -8.74 -23.21
C LEU A 124 -15.96 -8.90 -24.69
N LYS A 125 -16.45 -10.07 -25.11
CA LYS A 125 -16.92 -10.28 -26.50
C LYS A 125 -18.09 -9.34 -26.83
N LYS A 126 -19.10 -9.23 -25.95
CA LYS A 126 -20.22 -8.30 -26.14
C LYS A 126 -19.75 -6.85 -26.23
N LEU A 127 -18.78 -6.45 -25.39
CA LEU A 127 -18.18 -5.11 -25.43
C LEU A 127 -17.42 -4.86 -26.73
N PHE A 128 -16.60 -5.82 -27.16
CA PHE A 128 -15.86 -5.73 -28.42
C PHE A 128 -16.81 -5.61 -29.62
N ASP A 129 -17.84 -6.47 -29.72
CA ASP A 129 -18.85 -6.46 -30.79
C ASP A 129 -19.64 -5.14 -30.79
N ALA A 130 -19.80 -4.49 -29.63
CA ALA A 130 -20.44 -3.18 -29.49
C ALA A 130 -19.49 -1.98 -29.75
N GLY A 131 -18.22 -2.22 -30.08
CA GLY A 131 -17.24 -1.19 -30.44
C GLY A 131 -16.50 -0.53 -29.28
N PHE A 132 -16.53 -1.13 -28.08
CA PHE A 132 -15.72 -0.66 -26.95
C PHE A 132 -14.25 -0.96 -27.19
N GLN A 133 -13.37 -0.01 -26.85
CA GLN A 133 -11.93 -0.09 -27.07
C GLN A 133 -11.10 -0.04 -25.81
N TYR A 134 -11.63 0.54 -24.73
CA TYR A 134 -10.95 0.70 -23.47
C TYR A 134 -11.74 -0.05 -22.40
N VAL A 135 -11.13 -1.03 -21.77
CA VAL A 135 -11.78 -1.81 -20.70
C VAL A 135 -10.89 -1.82 -19.45
N PHE A 136 -11.45 -1.34 -18.36
CA PHE A 136 -10.82 -1.33 -17.05
C PHE A 136 -11.49 -2.40 -16.21
N ILE A 137 -10.71 -3.36 -15.72
CA ILE A 137 -11.21 -4.46 -14.88
C ILE A 137 -10.54 -4.35 -13.51
N ASP A 138 -11.33 -3.97 -12.51
CA ASP A 138 -10.84 -3.74 -11.15
C ASP A 138 -11.07 -4.98 -10.28
N GLU A 139 -10.09 -5.28 -9.42
CA GLU A 139 -10.02 -6.45 -8.53
C GLU A 139 -10.10 -7.80 -9.29
N VAL A 140 -9.47 -7.89 -10.45
CA VAL A 140 -9.51 -9.08 -11.33
C VAL A 140 -8.99 -10.34 -10.62
N THR A 141 -8.05 -10.20 -9.71
CA THR A 141 -7.46 -11.29 -8.92
C THR A 141 -8.44 -11.95 -7.94
N LEU A 142 -9.64 -11.39 -7.74
CA LEU A 142 -10.69 -12.05 -6.96
C LEU A 142 -11.28 -13.29 -7.66
N MET A 143 -11.16 -13.38 -8.99
CA MET A 143 -11.62 -14.55 -9.76
C MET A 143 -10.62 -15.68 -9.60
N LYS A 144 -11.11 -16.86 -9.20
CA LYS A 144 -10.27 -18.02 -8.88
C LYS A 144 -9.45 -18.53 -10.06
N ASP A 145 -10.00 -18.43 -11.27
CA ASP A 145 -9.43 -18.93 -12.51
C ASP A 145 -8.64 -17.85 -13.29
N PHE A 146 -8.37 -16.69 -12.64
CA PHE A 146 -7.66 -15.59 -13.27
C PHE A 146 -6.22 -15.97 -13.63
N ILE A 147 -5.47 -16.57 -12.71
CA ILE A 147 -4.03 -16.85 -12.88
C ILE A 147 -3.82 -17.75 -14.10
N ASP A 148 -4.59 -18.83 -14.21
CA ASP A 148 -4.42 -19.86 -15.25
C ASP A 148 -5.06 -19.46 -16.62
N SER A 149 -5.80 -18.36 -16.66
CA SER A 149 -6.52 -17.94 -17.86
C SER A 149 -6.24 -16.50 -18.30
N ALA A 150 -5.25 -15.85 -17.69
CA ALA A 150 -4.96 -14.44 -17.90
C ALA A 150 -4.49 -14.14 -19.34
N ALA A 151 -3.89 -15.11 -20.05
CA ALA A 151 -3.49 -14.98 -21.47
C ALA A 151 -4.63 -14.57 -22.39
N MET A 152 -5.89 -14.91 -22.07
CA MET A 152 -7.06 -14.51 -22.85
C MET A 152 -7.13 -12.99 -23.07
N PHE A 153 -6.78 -12.19 -22.07
CA PHE A 153 -6.81 -10.72 -22.17
C PHE A 153 -5.84 -10.19 -23.20
N SER A 154 -4.63 -10.75 -23.30
CA SER A 154 -3.62 -10.36 -24.26
C SER A 154 -3.85 -10.99 -25.63
N ASP A 155 -3.96 -12.31 -25.68
CA ASP A 155 -3.93 -13.10 -26.90
C ASP A 155 -5.17 -12.89 -27.78
N VAL A 156 -6.32 -12.63 -27.13
CA VAL A 156 -7.55 -12.38 -27.86
C VAL A 156 -7.83 -10.88 -27.96
N TYR A 157 -8.07 -10.22 -26.85
CA TYR A 157 -8.65 -8.88 -26.87
C TYR A 157 -7.63 -7.77 -27.12
N ALA A 158 -6.44 -7.81 -26.49
CA ALA A 158 -5.42 -6.80 -26.76
C ALA A 158 -4.89 -6.91 -28.20
N THR A 159 -4.69 -8.13 -28.71
CA THR A 159 -4.30 -8.37 -30.12
C THR A 159 -5.34 -7.84 -31.10
N MET A 160 -6.63 -7.87 -30.76
CA MET A 160 -7.71 -7.26 -31.55
C MET A 160 -7.80 -5.73 -31.40
N GLY A 161 -6.90 -5.10 -30.64
CA GLY A 161 -6.82 -3.65 -30.51
C GLY A 161 -7.55 -3.06 -29.29
N MET A 162 -8.08 -3.88 -28.36
CA MET A 162 -8.61 -3.37 -27.10
C MET A 162 -7.48 -2.99 -26.14
N LYS A 163 -7.61 -1.85 -25.48
CA LYS A 163 -6.78 -1.46 -24.33
C LYS A 163 -7.38 -1.99 -23.06
N ILE A 164 -6.72 -2.98 -22.46
CA ILE A 164 -7.21 -3.66 -21.26
C ILE A 164 -6.32 -3.30 -20.07
N VAL A 165 -6.91 -2.73 -19.04
CA VAL A 165 -6.27 -2.41 -17.77
C VAL A 165 -6.86 -3.33 -16.72
N LEU A 166 -6.02 -4.17 -16.13
CA LEU A 166 -6.35 -5.08 -15.04
C LEU A 166 -5.84 -4.49 -13.74
N SER A 167 -6.64 -4.43 -12.69
CA SER A 167 -6.16 -4.02 -11.38
C SER A 167 -6.57 -4.98 -10.28
N GLY A 168 -5.78 -4.97 -9.19
CA GLY A 168 -6.05 -5.76 -8.01
C GLY A 168 -5.06 -5.51 -6.89
N THR A 169 -5.46 -5.91 -5.69
CA THR A 169 -4.64 -5.78 -4.47
C THR A 169 -3.75 -6.98 -4.22
N ASP A 170 -3.98 -8.08 -4.91
CA ASP A 170 -3.20 -9.30 -4.79
C ASP A 170 -1.99 -9.26 -5.73
N SER A 171 -0.86 -8.74 -5.22
CA SER A 171 0.39 -8.66 -5.98
C SER A 171 0.94 -10.04 -6.34
N LEU A 172 0.76 -11.05 -5.48
CA LEU A 172 1.20 -12.41 -5.75
C LEU A 172 0.44 -13.02 -6.94
N GLY A 173 -0.88 -12.85 -6.99
CA GLY A 173 -1.69 -13.33 -8.11
C GLY A 173 -1.26 -12.72 -9.45
N PHE A 174 -0.93 -11.42 -9.47
CA PHE A 174 -0.37 -10.79 -10.66
C PHE A 174 1.03 -11.26 -10.99
N TRP A 175 1.89 -11.45 -9.98
CA TRP A 175 3.24 -11.96 -10.18
C TRP A 175 3.20 -13.37 -10.81
N LEU A 176 2.36 -14.26 -10.28
CA LEU A 176 2.18 -15.60 -10.83
C LEU A 176 1.61 -15.57 -12.26
N ALA A 177 0.63 -14.71 -12.53
CA ALA A 177 0.09 -14.54 -13.87
C ALA A 177 1.14 -13.99 -14.87
N MET A 178 2.00 -13.08 -14.44
CA MET A 178 3.09 -12.54 -15.27
C MET A 178 4.18 -13.57 -15.54
N ASP A 179 4.49 -14.42 -14.59
CA ASP A 179 5.52 -15.46 -14.75
C ASP A 179 5.10 -16.57 -15.72
N GLN A 180 3.80 -16.79 -15.87
CA GLN A 180 3.25 -17.86 -16.70
C GLN A 180 2.48 -17.34 -17.91
N GLU A 181 1.24 -16.96 -17.70
CA GLU A 181 0.27 -16.69 -18.77
C GLU A 181 0.52 -15.35 -19.49
N LEU A 182 1.03 -14.33 -18.79
CA LEU A 182 1.26 -12.99 -19.31
C LEU A 182 2.74 -12.67 -19.51
N TYR A 183 3.59 -13.68 -19.62
CA TYR A 183 5.01 -13.49 -19.86
C TYR A 183 5.24 -12.68 -21.15
N ASP A 184 5.96 -11.55 -21.02
CA ASP A 184 6.19 -10.54 -22.09
C ASP A 184 4.94 -9.94 -22.74
N ARG A 185 3.73 -10.19 -22.21
CA ARG A 185 2.42 -9.71 -22.69
C ARG A 185 1.77 -8.69 -21.77
N ALA A 186 2.47 -8.28 -20.74
CA ALA A 186 1.99 -7.32 -19.75
C ALA A 186 2.89 -6.08 -19.70
N LYS A 187 2.27 -4.92 -19.41
CA LYS A 187 2.94 -3.72 -18.89
C LYS A 187 2.58 -3.58 -17.41
N PRO A 188 3.44 -3.98 -16.49
CA PRO A 188 3.17 -3.83 -15.06
C PRO A 188 3.33 -2.36 -14.63
N ILE A 189 2.39 -1.90 -13.81
CA ILE A 189 2.45 -0.64 -13.07
C ILE A 189 2.26 -1.01 -11.61
N HIS A 190 3.36 -1.06 -10.86
CA HIS A 190 3.31 -1.29 -9.45
C HIS A 190 2.96 0.02 -8.72
N THR A 191 1.78 0.10 -8.13
CA THR A 191 1.41 1.22 -7.27
C THR A 191 2.07 1.00 -5.91
N THR A 192 3.35 1.35 -5.83
CA THR A 192 4.16 1.21 -4.63
C THR A 192 3.56 1.99 -3.46
N PHE A 193 4.11 1.82 -2.26
CA PHE A 193 3.77 2.68 -1.14
C PHE A 193 3.82 4.17 -1.54
N ILE A 194 3.16 5.02 -0.77
CA ILE A 194 3.13 6.46 -1.02
C ILE A 194 4.23 7.12 -0.20
N PRO A 195 5.34 7.58 -0.83
CA PRO A 195 6.42 8.27 -0.14
C PRO A 195 5.92 9.58 0.48
N TYR A 196 6.67 10.12 1.46
CA TYR A 196 6.27 11.32 2.21
C TYR A 196 5.98 12.53 1.31
N ARG A 197 6.83 12.78 0.31
CA ARG A 197 6.61 13.92 -0.62
C ARG A 197 5.36 13.76 -1.46
N GLU A 198 5.11 12.55 -1.95
CA GLU A 198 3.88 12.25 -2.69
C GLU A 198 2.65 12.31 -1.77
N TYR A 199 2.76 11.80 -0.54
CA TYR A 199 1.73 11.87 0.49
C TYR A 199 1.34 13.31 0.81
N SER A 200 2.34 14.17 1.10
CA SER A 200 2.12 15.59 1.36
C SER A 200 1.43 16.28 0.19
N ARG A 201 1.90 16.04 -1.03
CA ARG A 201 1.31 16.62 -2.25
C ARG A 201 -0.12 16.16 -2.51
N LEU A 202 -0.43 14.88 -2.29
CA LEU A 202 -1.74 14.30 -2.56
C LEU A 202 -2.79 14.70 -1.52
N LEU A 203 -2.41 14.75 -0.25
CA LEU A 203 -3.32 14.95 0.87
C LEU A 203 -3.27 16.37 1.46
N GLY A 204 -2.27 17.18 1.08
CA GLY A 204 -2.04 18.50 1.66
C GLY A 204 -1.56 18.45 3.12
N ILE A 205 -0.88 17.36 3.52
CA ILE A 205 -0.43 17.11 4.89
C ILE A 205 1.09 17.13 4.93
N ASP A 206 1.67 18.12 5.58
CA ASP A 206 3.12 18.29 5.73
C ASP A 206 3.66 17.81 7.09
N SER A 207 2.79 17.26 7.95
CA SER A 207 3.19 16.75 9.25
C SER A 207 3.90 15.41 9.11
N ILE A 208 5.16 15.35 9.55
CA ILE A 208 5.93 14.10 9.59
C ILE A 208 5.37 13.13 10.64
N ASP A 209 4.84 13.63 11.75
CA ASP A 209 4.20 12.80 12.77
C ASP A 209 2.95 12.11 12.23
N GLU A 210 2.16 12.81 11.41
CA GLU A 210 1.01 12.24 10.71
C GLU A 210 1.46 11.15 9.72
N TYR A 211 2.55 11.39 8.99
CA TYR A 211 3.10 10.40 8.08
C TYR A 211 3.68 9.18 8.81
N ILE A 212 4.38 9.37 9.93
CA ILE A 212 4.87 8.27 10.77
C ILE A 212 3.69 7.37 11.19
N ARG A 213 2.54 7.95 11.45
CA ARG A 213 1.37 7.20 11.91
C ARG A 213 0.55 6.58 10.79
N TYR A 214 0.34 7.28 9.68
CA TYR A 214 -0.59 6.89 8.62
C TYR A 214 0.03 6.82 7.23
N GLY A 215 1.28 7.15 7.08
CA GLY A 215 2.00 7.21 5.80
C GLY A 215 2.08 5.88 5.07
N GLY A 216 2.54 5.94 3.84
CA GLY A 216 2.64 4.80 2.94
C GLY A 216 1.33 4.45 2.22
N THR A 217 0.18 4.99 2.66
CA THR A 217 -1.16 4.78 2.08
C THR A 217 -1.90 6.10 1.91
N LEU A 218 -2.99 6.12 1.12
CA LEU A 218 -3.89 7.28 1.03
C LEU A 218 -4.79 7.36 2.27
N ARG A 219 -4.18 7.70 3.39
CA ARG A 219 -4.86 7.98 4.66
C ARG A 219 -4.35 9.27 5.25
N ALA A 220 -5.25 10.00 5.91
CA ALA A 220 -4.93 11.15 6.72
C ALA A 220 -5.69 10.99 8.04
N GLY A 221 -4.96 10.87 9.15
CA GLY A 221 -5.55 10.67 10.45
C GLY A 221 -6.53 9.50 10.49
N GLU A 222 -7.73 9.74 11.00
CA GLU A 222 -8.81 8.74 11.05
C GLU A 222 -9.60 8.63 9.74
N LEU A 223 -9.34 9.50 8.76
CA LEU A 223 -10.07 9.55 7.50
C LEU A 223 -9.41 8.64 6.46
N ALA A 224 -10.17 7.71 5.90
CA ALA A 224 -9.79 6.94 4.73
C ALA A 224 -10.48 7.53 3.50
N PHE A 225 -9.72 8.01 2.52
CA PHE A 225 -10.27 8.64 1.31
C PHE A 225 -10.99 7.67 0.37
N ASP A 226 -10.80 6.36 0.52
CA ASP A 226 -11.34 5.33 -0.38
C ASP A 226 -12.52 4.53 0.19
N ASP A 227 -12.94 4.73 1.43
CA ASP A 227 -14.05 3.98 2.03
C ASP A 227 -15.32 4.84 2.06
N GLU A 228 -16.33 4.43 1.33
CA GLU A 228 -17.69 4.99 1.42
C GLU A 228 -18.38 4.64 2.76
N ASP A 229 -17.83 3.66 3.51
CA ASP A 229 -18.33 3.19 4.81
C ASP A 229 -17.31 3.45 5.93
N VAL A 230 -16.95 4.70 6.18
CA VAL A 230 -16.01 5.04 7.26
C VAL A 230 -16.73 5.16 8.60
N ASN A 231 -16.70 4.08 9.37
CA ASN A 231 -16.72 4.22 10.82
C ASN A 231 -15.32 4.63 11.28
N ALA A 232 -15.20 5.76 11.99
CA ALA A 232 -13.95 6.26 12.58
C ALA A 232 -13.23 5.23 13.50
N GLN A 233 -13.91 4.15 13.85
CA GLN A 233 -13.39 3.01 14.63
C GLN A 233 -12.51 2.04 13.83
N ASP A 234 -12.48 2.12 12.49
CA ASP A 234 -11.75 1.19 11.61
C ASP A 234 -10.43 1.75 11.08
N ALA A 235 -9.87 2.79 11.70
CA ALA A 235 -8.57 3.32 11.33
C ALA A 235 -7.46 2.28 11.57
N SER A 236 -6.80 1.80 10.48
CA SER A 236 -5.59 0.97 10.61
C SER A 236 -4.49 1.81 11.28
N PHE A 237 -3.63 1.18 12.04
CA PHE A 237 -2.51 1.83 12.74
C PHE A 237 -2.91 2.83 13.83
N ARG A 238 -4.11 2.72 14.38
CA ARG A 238 -4.50 3.47 15.57
C ARG A 238 -3.86 2.86 16.82
N ASP A 239 -3.85 1.55 16.90
CA ASP A 239 -3.34 0.72 17.98
C ASP A 239 -2.87 -0.65 17.45
N ASP A 240 -2.33 -1.49 18.32
CA ASP A 240 -1.83 -2.83 17.99
C ASP A 240 -2.95 -3.72 17.40
N GLU A 241 -4.16 -3.66 17.93
CA GLU A 241 -5.29 -4.46 17.44
C GLU A 241 -5.69 -4.08 16.00
N SER A 242 -5.78 -2.80 15.71
CA SER A 242 -6.08 -2.31 14.36
C SER A 242 -4.95 -2.62 13.37
N THR A 243 -3.71 -2.63 13.83
CA THR A 243 -2.54 -3.02 13.04
C THR A 243 -2.58 -4.51 12.71
N ARG A 244 -2.84 -5.39 13.70
CA ARG A 244 -3.03 -6.84 13.47
C ARG A 244 -4.18 -7.11 12.50
N ARG A 245 -5.31 -6.43 12.67
CA ARG A 245 -6.46 -6.54 11.75
C ARG A 245 -6.10 -6.14 10.32
N TYR A 246 -5.25 -5.10 10.15
CA TYR A 246 -4.75 -4.73 8.83
C TYR A 246 -3.87 -5.85 8.23
N ILE A 247 -2.93 -6.39 9.00
CA ILE A 247 -2.07 -7.51 8.56
C ILE A 247 -2.95 -8.69 8.13
N ASP A 248 -3.91 -9.09 8.95
CA ASP A 248 -4.81 -10.22 8.66
C ASP A 248 -5.65 -9.99 7.40
N THR A 249 -6.17 -8.78 7.20
CA THR A 249 -7.12 -8.51 6.11
C THR A 249 -6.46 -8.07 4.81
N ALA A 250 -5.38 -7.30 4.87
CA ALA A 250 -4.73 -6.75 3.70
C ALA A 250 -3.55 -7.59 3.20
N ILE A 251 -2.94 -8.38 4.07
CA ILE A 251 -1.76 -9.19 3.76
C ILE A 251 -2.13 -10.68 3.75
N CYS A 252 -2.53 -11.23 4.91
CA CYS A 252 -2.74 -12.67 5.06
C CYS A 252 -3.89 -13.21 4.20
N LYS A 253 -5.02 -12.48 4.09
CA LYS A 253 -6.14 -12.93 3.23
C LYS A 253 -5.80 -12.91 1.75
N ASN A 254 -4.93 -11.99 1.31
CA ASN A 254 -4.52 -11.95 -0.08
C ASN A 254 -3.66 -13.17 -0.43
N ILE A 255 -2.63 -13.45 0.38
CA ILE A 255 -1.80 -14.63 0.12
C ILE A 255 -2.58 -15.95 0.25
N GLN A 256 -3.48 -16.07 1.23
CA GLN A 256 -4.37 -17.23 1.34
C GLN A 256 -5.21 -17.42 0.09
N HIS A 257 -5.71 -16.32 -0.49
CA HIS A 257 -6.48 -16.38 -1.72
C HIS A 257 -5.63 -16.82 -2.91
N SER A 258 -4.44 -16.24 -3.09
CA SER A 258 -3.52 -16.62 -4.15
C SER A 258 -3.08 -18.08 -4.05
N LEU A 259 -2.72 -18.54 -2.85
CA LEU A 259 -2.34 -19.94 -2.62
C LEU A 259 -3.50 -20.91 -2.88
N ALA A 260 -4.74 -20.51 -2.58
CA ALA A 260 -5.93 -21.30 -2.87
C ALA A 260 -6.28 -21.38 -4.36
N CYS A 261 -5.87 -20.38 -5.15
CA CYS A 261 -6.14 -20.32 -6.58
C CYS A 261 -5.02 -20.92 -7.44
N TYR A 262 -3.87 -21.23 -6.85
CA TYR A 262 -2.68 -21.69 -7.54
C TYR A 262 -2.30 -23.11 -7.11
N GLU A 263 -2.58 -24.08 -7.97
CA GLU A 263 -2.34 -25.50 -7.68
C GLU A 263 -0.91 -25.98 -7.95
N ALA A 264 -0.07 -25.21 -8.63
CA ALA A 264 1.22 -25.70 -9.09
C ALA A 264 2.37 -25.28 -8.17
N GLY A 265 2.85 -26.22 -7.38
CA GLY A 265 4.01 -26.10 -6.50
C GLY A 265 5.34 -25.84 -7.20
N GLY A 266 5.74 -24.60 -7.36
CA GLY A 266 7.10 -24.21 -7.75
C GLY A 266 7.67 -23.24 -6.75
N HIS A 267 7.08 -22.08 -6.64
CA HIS A 267 7.46 -20.99 -5.76
C HIS A 267 6.57 -20.99 -4.51
N PHE A 268 7.07 -20.52 -3.37
CA PHE A 268 6.34 -20.44 -2.09
C PHE A 268 5.81 -21.80 -1.55
N ARG A 269 6.56 -22.88 -1.70
CA ARG A 269 6.18 -24.21 -1.19
C ARG A 269 6.01 -24.25 0.33
N HIS A 270 6.86 -23.53 1.04
CA HIS A 270 6.82 -23.48 2.49
C HIS A 270 5.63 -22.66 2.98
N LEU A 271 5.29 -21.57 2.28
CA LEU A 271 4.05 -20.82 2.56
C LEU A 271 2.81 -21.68 2.32
N TYR A 272 2.82 -22.49 1.26
CA TYR A 272 1.71 -23.40 0.98
C TYR A 272 1.54 -24.44 2.10
N SER A 273 2.63 -24.99 2.63
CA SER A 273 2.58 -25.93 3.76
C SER A 273 1.99 -25.29 5.03
N LEU A 274 2.32 -24.03 5.31
CA LEU A 274 1.72 -23.26 6.41
C LEU A 274 0.22 -22.97 6.17
N TYR A 275 -0.15 -22.71 4.91
CA TYR A 275 -1.54 -22.50 4.52
C TYR A 275 -2.37 -23.78 4.74
N GLU A 276 -1.91 -24.95 4.32
CA GLU A 276 -2.58 -26.25 4.53
C GLU A 276 -2.71 -26.59 6.02
N ALA A 277 -1.70 -26.23 6.81
CA ALA A 277 -1.71 -26.41 8.27
C ALA A 277 -2.62 -25.42 9.01
N GLY A 278 -3.13 -24.38 8.33
CA GLY A 278 -3.91 -23.30 8.97
C GLY A 278 -3.07 -22.30 9.78
N GLU A 279 -1.74 -22.32 9.64
CA GLU A 279 -0.78 -21.59 10.47
C GLU A 279 -0.18 -20.36 9.78
N LEU A 280 -0.50 -20.14 8.51
CA LEU A 280 0.09 -19.08 7.69
C LEU A 280 -0.07 -17.67 8.29
N THR A 281 -1.28 -17.33 8.78
CA THR A 281 -1.56 -16.02 9.36
C THR A 281 -0.73 -15.78 10.61
N SER A 282 -0.65 -16.76 11.50
CA SER A 282 0.15 -16.67 12.73
C SER A 282 1.64 -16.53 12.43
N ALA A 283 2.15 -17.27 11.42
CA ALA A 283 3.53 -17.19 11.01
C ALA A 283 3.90 -15.81 10.44
N ILE A 284 3.04 -15.23 9.59
CA ILE A 284 3.27 -13.90 9.01
C ILE A 284 3.24 -12.82 10.10
N ASN A 285 2.22 -12.83 10.97
CA ASN A 285 2.12 -11.87 12.08
C ASN A 285 3.37 -11.92 12.95
N ARG A 286 3.82 -13.12 13.32
CA ARG A 286 5.01 -13.31 14.14
C ARG A 286 6.29 -12.79 13.50
N ILE A 287 6.50 -13.01 12.20
CA ILE A 287 7.68 -12.52 11.51
C ILE A 287 7.68 -10.99 11.42
N ILE A 288 6.52 -10.37 11.19
CA ILE A 288 6.37 -8.91 11.22
C ILE A 288 6.66 -8.37 12.63
N GLU A 289 6.14 -9.02 13.67
CA GLU A 289 6.40 -8.66 15.06
C GLU A 289 7.88 -8.81 15.40
N ASP A 290 8.53 -9.91 15.01
CA ASP A 290 9.96 -10.12 15.25
C ASP A 290 10.84 -9.04 14.60
N MET A 291 10.52 -8.64 13.35
CA MET A 291 11.22 -7.54 12.69
C MET A 291 11.07 -6.20 13.46
N ASN A 292 9.88 -5.91 13.99
CA ASN A 292 9.62 -4.69 14.74
C ASN A 292 10.23 -4.75 16.15
N HIS A 293 10.27 -5.92 16.77
CA HIS A 293 10.95 -6.12 18.05
C HIS A 293 12.46 -5.91 17.92
N ARG A 294 13.10 -6.47 16.90
CA ARG A 294 14.53 -6.25 16.62
C ARG A 294 14.85 -4.76 16.39
N PHE A 295 14.00 -4.08 15.65
CA PHE A 295 14.11 -2.63 15.49
C PHE A 295 14.05 -1.90 16.85
N LEU A 296 13.08 -2.22 17.70
CA LEU A 296 12.97 -1.56 19.00
C LEU A 296 14.14 -1.89 19.92
N ILE A 297 14.65 -3.13 19.89
CA ILE A 297 15.84 -3.53 20.62
C ILE A 297 17.04 -2.69 20.15
N SER A 298 17.24 -2.53 18.83
CA SER A 298 18.35 -1.71 18.33
C SER A 298 18.25 -0.24 18.77
N VAL A 299 17.05 0.34 18.74
CA VAL A 299 16.81 1.70 19.26
C VAL A 299 17.21 1.81 20.74
N LEU A 300 16.83 0.81 21.55
CA LEU A 300 17.10 0.83 22.98
C LEU A 300 18.59 0.58 23.31
N THR A 301 19.24 -0.31 22.55
CA THR A 301 20.65 -0.66 22.80
C THR A 301 21.62 0.37 22.21
N ASP A 302 21.35 0.87 21.02
CA ASP A 302 22.29 1.72 20.30
C ASP A 302 22.13 3.21 20.67
N ASP A 303 20.88 3.67 20.80
CA ASP A 303 20.58 5.10 20.95
C ASP A 303 20.31 5.51 22.41
N PHE A 304 19.70 4.61 23.20
CA PHE A 304 19.29 4.93 24.57
C PHE A 304 20.45 4.85 25.58
N VAL A 305 21.42 3.98 25.34
CA VAL A 305 22.54 3.73 26.29
C VAL A 305 23.70 4.72 26.06
N SER A 306 23.98 5.19 24.86
CA SER A 306 25.28 5.82 24.58
C SER A 306 25.30 7.35 24.54
N HIS A 307 24.25 8.05 24.18
CA HIS A 307 24.41 9.48 23.85
C HIS A 307 23.47 10.46 24.53
N ASP A 308 22.24 10.10 24.82
CA ASP A 308 21.21 11.12 25.02
C ASP A 308 20.84 11.41 26.48
N LEU A 309 21.04 10.47 27.39
CA LEU A 309 20.82 10.77 28.83
C LEU A 309 21.83 11.82 29.32
N GLY A 310 23.06 11.78 28.78
CA GLY A 310 24.07 12.79 29.08
C GLY A 310 23.73 14.17 28.47
N VAL A 311 23.26 14.20 27.22
CA VAL A 311 22.87 15.44 26.53
C VAL A 311 21.55 15.97 27.06
N THR A 312 20.59 15.11 27.33
CA THR A 312 19.31 15.50 27.95
C THR A 312 19.50 15.96 29.38
N ALA A 313 20.32 15.30 30.17
CA ALA A 313 20.76 15.81 31.49
C ALA A 313 21.47 17.17 31.38
N ALA A 314 22.31 17.36 30.34
CA ALA A 314 22.97 18.63 30.11
C ALA A 314 21.99 19.71 29.63
N ASN A 315 20.99 19.38 28.83
CA ASN A 315 19.98 20.34 28.39
C ASN A 315 18.95 20.67 29.49
N LEU A 316 18.59 19.71 30.32
CA LEU A 316 17.78 19.94 31.52
C LEU A 316 18.52 20.71 32.60
N ARG A 317 19.84 20.59 32.68
CA ARG A 317 20.70 21.49 33.51
C ARG A 317 20.70 22.94 33.03
N LYS A 318 20.28 23.20 31.79
CA LYS A 318 20.09 24.55 31.23
C LYS A 318 18.68 25.10 31.48
N GLU A 319 17.75 24.32 31.94
CA GLU A 319 16.39 24.77 32.29
C GLU A 319 16.46 25.62 33.58
N CYS A 320 15.75 26.74 33.60
CA CYS A 320 15.92 27.78 34.62
C CYS A 320 15.39 27.48 36.02
N ASP A 321 14.71 26.33 36.24
CA ASP A 321 14.16 25.95 37.54
C ASP A 321 15.00 24.82 38.19
N PRO A 322 15.77 25.15 39.27
CA PRO A 322 16.68 24.19 39.88
C PRO A 322 16.00 22.97 40.56
N GLU A 323 14.76 23.12 41.02
CA GLU A 323 14.06 22.04 41.73
C GLU A 323 13.43 20.99 40.79
N LYS A 324 13.21 21.38 39.54
CA LYS A 324 12.68 20.44 38.51
C LYS A 324 13.77 19.65 37.78
N ARG A 325 15.04 20.01 38.00
CA ARG A 325 16.19 19.58 37.19
C ARG A 325 16.70 18.17 37.47
N THR A 326 16.62 17.71 38.70
CA THR A 326 17.55 16.68 39.18
C THR A 326 16.87 15.36 39.57
N GLU A 327 15.62 15.36 39.98
CA GLU A 327 15.04 14.15 40.62
C GLU A 327 14.53 13.09 39.64
N VAL A 328 14.15 13.47 38.41
CA VAL A 328 13.42 12.54 37.51
C VAL A 328 14.34 11.79 36.54
N LEU A 329 15.43 12.39 36.10
CA LEU A 329 16.34 11.77 35.13
C LEU A 329 17.55 11.08 35.76
N ASP A 330 18.01 11.57 36.92
CA ASP A 330 19.08 10.90 37.68
C ASP A 330 18.61 9.60 38.34
N ASN A 331 17.29 9.38 38.42
CA ASN A 331 16.66 8.20 39.00
C ASN A 331 16.16 7.16 37.97
N ILE A 332 16.22 7.45 36.66
CA ILE A 332 15.88 6.46 35.63
C ILE A 332 17.12 5.61 35.34
N ASP A 333 17.09 4.38 35.81
CA ASP A 333 18.06 3.36 35.42
C ASP A 333 17.73 2.86 34.00
N SER A 334 18.41 3.46 33.01
CA SER A 334 18.19 3.14 31.60
C SER A 334 18.58 1.70 31.25
N GLU A 335 19.60 1.15 31.95
CA GLU A 335 20.00 -0.25 31.76
C GLU A 335 18.90 -1.20 32.25
N ALA A 336 18.33 -0.92 33.44
CA ALA A 336 17.24 -1.71 33.97
C ALA A 336 15.97 -1.64 33.11
N VAL A 337 15.66 -0.46 32.51
CA VAL A 337 14.54 -0.29 31.57
C VAL A 337 14.76 -1.09 30.32
N THR A 338 15.95 -1.01 29.73
CA THR A 338 16.33 -1.74 28.51
C THR A 338 16.31 -3.24 28.75
N GLN A 339 16.93 -3.70 29.84
CA GLN A 339 16.93 -5.12 30.19
C GLN A 339 15.51 -5.66 30.43
N ARG A 340 14.65 -4.87 31.07
CA ARG A 340 13.27 -5.28 31.33
C ARG A 340 12.42 -5.32 30.07
N LEU A 341 12.62 -4.41 29.13
CA LEU A 341 11.99 -4.48 27.82
C LEU A 341 12.43 -5.72 27.04
N MET A 342 13.72 -6.05 27.07
CA MET A 342 14.24 -7.27 26.44
C MET A 342 13.62 -8.53 27.08
N GLU A 343 13.52 -8.59 28.40
CA GLU A 343 12.86 -9.71 29.10
C GLU A 343 11.37 -9.83 28.74
N LEU A 344 10.64 -8.72 28.63
CA LEU A 344 9.24 -8.72 28.21
C LEU A 344 9.06 -9.16 26.76
N LEU A 345 9.98 -8.79 25.89
CA LEU A 345 10.02 -9.24 24.51
C LEU A 345 10.27 -10.74 24.42
N ASP A 346 11.24 -11.25 25.19
CA ASP A 346 11.56 -12.68 25.25
C ASP A 346 10.38 -13.50 25.78
N ILE A 347 9.66 -13.04 26.82
CA ILE A 347 8.48 -13.70 27.35
C ILE A 347 7.38 -13.76 26.27
N ARG A 348 7.10 -12.64 25.60
CA ARG A 348 6.13 -12.59 24.49
C ARG A 348 6.51 -13.55 23.37
N ASN A 349 7.77 -13.52 22.94
CA ASN A 349 8.27 -14.42 21.90
C ASN A 349 8.12 -15.90 22.28
N GLN A 350 8.32 -16.27 23.55
CA GLN A 350 8.16 -17.64 24.04
C GLN A 350 6.69 -18.09 24.12
N GLU A 351 5.79 -17.22 24.56
CA GLU A 351 4.35 -17.53 24.65
C GLU A 351 3.70 -17.73 23.26
N GLU A 352 4.21 -17.05 22.25
CA GLU A 352 3.71 -17.14 20.86
C GLU A 352 4.37 -18.28 20.05
N GLN A 353 5.33 -19.00 20.64
CA GLN A 353 6.15 -20.05 19.98
C GLN A 353 5.46 -21.41 19.77
N SER A 354 4.16 -21.46 19.51
CA SER A 354 3.47 -22.75 19.26
C SER A 354 3.80 -23.39 17.88
N ILE A 355 4.43 -22.64 16.98
CA ILE A 355 4.71 -23.07 15.58
C ILE A 355 6.20 -23.15 15.32
N GLY A 356 6.65 -24.28 14.76
CA GLY A 356 8.04 -24.47 14.31
C GLY A 356 8.34 -23.73 13.01
N ILE A 357 8.54 -22.40 13.06
CA ILE A 357 8.92 -21.60 11.89
C ILE A 357 10.38 -21.89 11.54
N THR A 358 10.63 -22.35 10.32
CA THR A 358 11.99 -22.64 9.80
C THR A 358 12.56 -21.42 9.07
N ALA A 359 13.89 -21.42 8.85
CA ALA A 359 14.55 -20.37 8.05
C ALA A 359 13.97 -20.27 6.63
N ALA A 360 13.50 -21.38 6.04
CA ALA A 360 12.85 -21.37 4.74
C ALA A 360 11.50 -20.64 4.76
N HIS A 361 10.70 -20.83 5.80
CA HIS A 361 9.46 -20.08 6.00
C HIS A 361 9.71 -18.58 6.12
N ILE A 362 10.71 -18.18 6.94
CA ILE A 362 11.09 -16.77 7.12
C ILE A 362 11.50 -16.15 5.79
N LYS A 363 12.33 -16.85 5.01
CA LYS A 363 12.79 -16.38 3.71
C LYS A 363 11.62 -16.14 2.75
N GLU A 364 10.72 -17.12 2.58
CA GLU A 364 9.59 -16.99 1.67
C GLU A 364 8.58 -15.93 2.14
N ILE A 365 8.37 -15.78 3.46
CA ILE A 365 7.51 -14.70 4.00
C ILE A 365 8.13 -13.33 3.72
N LYS A 366 9.42 -13.14 3.95
CA LYS A 366 10.11 -11.87 3.63
C LYS A 366 10.03 -11.56 2.13
N GLU A 367 10.27 -12.56 1.28
CA GLU A 367 10.15 -12.45 -0.17
C GLU A 367 8.74 -11.99 -0.58
N TYR A 368 7.70 -12.60 0.01
CA TYR A 368 6.33 -12.19 -0.20
C TYR A 368 6.04 -10.76 0.26
N LEU A 369 6.50 -10.39 1.47
CA LEU A 369 6.30 -9.04 2.01
C LEU A 369 7.03 -7.98 1.15
N SER A 370 8.21 -8.31 0.61
CA SER A 370 8.93 -7.45 -0.34
C SER A 370 8.19 -7.34 -1.68
N ALA A 371 7.64 -8.45 -2.20
CA ALA A 371 6.83 -8.44 -3.42
C ALA A 371 5.54 -7.61 -3.27
N LEU A 372 5.00 -7.51 -2.06
CA LEU A 372 3.91 -6.59 -1.72
C LEU A 372 4.36 -5.14 -1.59
N ASP A 373 5.65 -4.86 -1.61
CA ASP A 373 6.21 -3.53 -1.28
C ASP A 373 5.90 -3.08 0.16
N LEU A 374 5.72 -4.04 1.08
CA LEU A 374 5.48 -3.74 2.50
C LEU A 374 6.78 -3.51 3.26
N ILE A 375 7.82 -4.24 2.87
CA ILE A 375 9.17 -4.09 3.39
C ILE A 375 10.15 -3.85 2.25
N VAL A 376 11.22 -3.12 2.55
CA VAL A 376 12.35 -2.87 1.64
C VAL A 376 13.63 -3.15 2.40
N ASP A 377 14.51 -3.97 1.80
CA ASP A 377 15.84 -4.18 2.34
C ASP A 377 16.74 -3.00 2.03
N CYS A 378 17.34 -2.40 3.08
CA CYS A 378 18.36 -1.39 2.95
C CYS A 378 19.73 -2.04 3.20
N PRO A 379 20.64 -2.08 2.23
CA PRO A 379 21.97 -2.62 2.45
C PRO A 379 22.70 -1.82 3.54
N ILE A 380 23.41 -2.51 4.43
CA ILE A 380 24.34 -1.90 5.35
C ILE A 380 25.75 -2.18 4.86
N GLU A 381 26.55 -1.15 4.68
CA GLU A 381 27.98 -1.27 4.40
C GLU A 381 28.75 -0.94 5.68
N THR A 382 29.72 -1.79 6.01
CA THR A 382 30.58 -1.64 7.19
C THR A 382 32.00 -1.31 6.75
N GLU A 383 32.73 -0.56 7.58
CA GLU A 383 34.17 -0.30 7.34
C GLU A 383 35.01 -1.58 7.48
N ASP A 384 34.56 -2.53 8.27
CA ASP A 384 35.27 -3.80 8.49
C ASP A 384 34.67 -4.90 7.59
N PRO A 385 35.42 -5.40 6.59
CA PRO A 385 34.99 -6.44 5.68
C PRO A 385 34.70 -7.81 6.35
N GLU A 386 35.19 -8.03 7.58
CA GLU A 386 34.98 -9.27 8.33
C GLU A 386 33.65 -9.24 9.12
N THR A 387 33.02 -8.09 9.23
CA THR A 387 31.70 -7.96 9.89
C THR A 387 30.62 -8.48 8.96
N GLU A 388 29.85 -9.47 9.40
CA GLU A 388 28.68 -9.95 8.65
C GLU A 388 27.67 -8.80 8.46
N PRO A 389 27.16 -8.57 7.23
CA PRO A 389 26.22 -7.51 6.99
C PRO A 389 24.92 -7.73 7.79
N VAL A 390 24.58 -6.77 8.62
CA VAL A 390 23.31 -6.79 9.38
C VAL A 390 22.19 -6.37 8.43
N GLU A 391 21.11 -7.15 8.43
CA GLU A 391 19.92 -6.86 7.63
C GLU A 391 19.17 -5.63 8.22
N HIS A 392 18.94 -4.60 7.43
CA HIS A 392 18.15 -3.42 7.81
C HIS A 392 16.87 -3.35 7.00
N ILE A 393 15.76 -3.74 7.62
CA ILE A 393 14.45 -3.80 6.98
C ILE A 393 13.68 -2.51 7.25
N LEU A 394 13.30 -1.82 6.18
CA LEU A 394 12.46 -0.63 6.19
C LEU A 394 10.99 -1.03 5.98
N PHE A 395 10.08 -0.51 6.80
CA PHE A 395 8.64 -0.66 6.57
C PHE A 395 8.10 0.52 5.78
N THR A 396 7.47 0.24 4.65
CA THR A 396 6.88 1.26 3.76
C THR A 396 5.63 1.90 4.35
N GLN A 397 5.05 1.26 5.36
CA GLN A 397 3.95 1.78 6.17
C GLN A 397 4.45 1.97 7.61
N PRO A 398 5.02 3.13 7.92
CA PRO A 398 5.70 3.35 9.19
C PRO A 398 4.77 3.21 10.40
N GLY A 399 3.47 3.49 10.25
CA GLY A 399 2.48 3.34 11.32
C GLY A 399 2.38 1.93 11.89
N MET A 400 2.67 0.90 11.09
CA MET A 400 2.71 -0.48 11.57
C MET A 400 3.79 -0.68 12.65
N ARG A 401 5.00 -0.18 12.41
CA ARG A 401 6.11 -0.23 13.36
C ARG A 401 5.86 0.64 14.59
N TYR A 402 5.36 1.86 14.37
CA TYR A 402 5.08 2.80 15.45
C TYR A 402 4.02 2.28 16.43
N CYS A 403 2.92 1.70 15.94
CA CYS A 403 1.87 1.14 16.80
C CYS A 403 2.36 -0.04 17.65
N GLN A 404 3.20 -0.90 17.09
CA GLN A 404 3.78 -2.03 17.84
C GLN A 404 4.78 -1.53 18.89
N ALA A 405 5.60 -0.54 18.57
CA ALA A 405 6.48 0.11 19.54
C ALA A 405 5.68 0.74 20.69
N GLN A 406 4.61 1.48 20.39
CA GLN A 406 3.72 2.04 21.40
C GLN A 406 3.11 0.95 22.32
N ALA A 407 2.60 -0.13 21.75
CA ALA A 407 2.00 -1.22 22.51
C ALA A 407 3.00 -1.86 23.48
N LEU A 408 4.25 -2.02 23.05
CA LEU A 408 5.30 -2.58 23.86
C LEU A 408 5.69 -1.65 25.02
N VAL A 409 5.88 -0.37 24.74
CA VAL A 409 6.18 0.64 25.78
C VAL A 409 5.04 0.72 26.81
N HIS A 410 3.79 0.69 26.38
CA HIS A 410 2.66 0.62 27.30
C HIS A 410 2.61 -0.66 28.14
N SER A 411 3.07 -1.79 27.59
CA SER A 411 3.17 -3.05 28.33
C SER A 411 4.26 -2.98 29.41
N LEU A 412 5.39 -2.33 29.11
CA LEU A 412 6.45 -2.06 30.07
C LEU A 412 5.92 -1.30 31.29
N LEU A 413 5.11 -0.26 31.08
CA LEU A 413 4.59 0.56 32.18
C LEU A 413 3.61 -0.18 33.12
N LYS A 414 3.03 -1.29 32.65
CA LYS A 414 2.16 -2.16 33.44
C LYS A 414 2.93 -3.18 34.28
N ASP A 415 4.23 -3.33 34.03
CA ASP A 415 5.06 -4.25 34.78
C ASP A 415 5.21 -3.84 36.24
N ARG A 416 5.37 -4.85 37.14
CA ARG A 416 5.50 -4.63 38.58
C ARG A 416 6.67 -3.73 38.97
N GLN A 417 7.76 -3.75 38.24
CA GLN A 417 8.92 -2.90 38.52
C GLN A 417 8.62 -1.42 38.28
N PHE A 418 7.74 -1.10 37.33
CA PHE A 418 7.31 0.26 37.04
C PHE A 418 6.06 0.70 37.83
N SER A 419 5.43 -0.23 38.59
CA SER A 419 4.22 0.04 39.37
C SER A 419 4.46 1.05 40.50
N THR A 420 5.69 1.19 40.95
CA THR A 420 6.10 2.13 42.02
C THR A 420 6.35 3.55 41.50
N LEU A 421 6.48 3.75 40.20
CA LEU A 421 6.69 5.05 39.60
C LEU A 421 5.38 5.86 39.55
N SER A 422 5.52 7.18 39.71
CA SER A 422 4.40 8.11 39.51
C SER A 422 3.95 8.10 38.05
N GLU A 423 2.72 8.50 37.77
CA GLU A 423 2.23 8.63 36.39
C GLU A 423 3.04 9.65 35.58
N TYR A 424 3.59 10.67 36.22
CA TYR A 424 4.48 11.64 35.58
C TYR A 424 5.78 10.99 35.09
N GLU A 425 6.43 10.19 35.94
CA GLU A 425 7.66 9.46 35.59
C GLU A 425 7.39 8.45 34.47
N LYS A 426 6.31 7.68 34.55
CA LYS A 426 5.91 6.75 33.48
C LYS A 426 5.73 7.44 32.15
N ASN A 427 5.01 8.57 32.13
CA ASN A 427 4.80 9.32 30.90
C ASN A 427 6.11 9.85 30.31
N ARG A 428 7.01 10.33 31.16
CA ARG A 428 8.35 10.82 30.72
C ARG A 428 9.18 9.71 30.09
N ILE A 429 9.17 8.49 30.67
CA ILE A 429 9.87 7.34 30.09
C ILE A 429 9.24 6.98 28.74
N THR A 430 7.92 6.90 28.68
CA THR A 430 7.18 6.62 27.44
C THR A 430 7.53 7.60 26.36
N ASP A 431 7.40 8.90 26.64
CA ASP A 431 7.64 9.95 25.69
C ASP A 431 9.08 9.89 25.17
N ARG A 432 10.05 9.65 26.06
CA ARG A 432 11.46 9.55 25.67
C ARG A 432 11.73 8.38 24.74
N ILE A 433 11.24 7.16 25.07
CA ILE A 433 11.40 5.98 24.20
C ILE A 433 10.75 6.22 22.84
N LEU A 434 9.53 6.77 22.83
CA LEU A 434 8.81 7.03 21.58
C LEU A 434 9.43 8.17 20.76
N GLU A 435 10.15 9.12 21.38
CA GLU A 435 10.93 10.14 20.67
C GLU A 435 12.12 9.50 19.92
N GLU A 436 12.85 8.58 20.55
CA GLU A 436 13.94 7.84 19.88
C GLU A 436 13.42 6.98 18.74
N VAL A 437 12.31 6.23 18.99
CA VAL A 437 11.64 5.46 17.94
C VAL A 437 11.27 6.37 16.76
N ARG A 438 10.71 7.55 17.00
CA ARG A 438 10.40 8.52 15.92
C ARG A 438 11.63 9.01 15.20
N GLY A 439 12.72 9.29 15.92
CA GLY A 439 14.01 9.69 15.34
C GLY A 439 14.51 8.65 14.32
N ARG A 440 14.56 7.37 14.71
CA ARG A 440 14.96 6.28 13.82
C ARG A 440 13.98 6.05 12.66
N MET A 441 12.69 6.20 12.90
CA MET A 441 11.69 6.11 11.83
C MET A 441 11.83 7.25 10.81
N MET A 442 12.27 8.45 11.24
CA MET A 442 12.59 9.54 10.31
C MET A 442 13.79 9.17 9.41
N GLU A 443 14.83 8.53 9.95
CA GLU A 443 15.92 8.01 9.12
C GLU A 443 15.42 6.99 8.10
N ASP A 444 14.59 6.04 8.51
CA ASP A 444 13.97 5.04 7.63
C ASP A 444 13.15 5.71 6.51
N ILE A 445 12.38 6.76 6.83
CA ILE A 445 11.60 7.53 5.85
C ILE A 445 12.52 8.22 4.84
N VAL A 446 13.61 8.84 5.30
CA VAL A 446 14.61 9.48 4.43
C VAL A 446 15.26 8.45 3.50
N LEU A 447 15.62 7.28 4.00
CA LEU A 447 16.15 6.19 3.18
C LEU A 447 15.16 5.74 2.10
N LEU A 448 13.89 5.53 2.47
CA LEU A 448 12.82 5.17 1.52
C LEU A 448 12.61 6.24 0.45
N GLU A 449 12.59 7.53 0.83
CA GLU A 449 12.50 8.66 -0.11
C GLU A 449 13.69 8.69 -1.07
N THR A 450 14.89 8.48 -0.53
CA THR A 450 16.12 8.51 -1.31
C THR A 450 16.16 7.33 -2.29
N MET A 451 15.80 6.12 -1.84
CA MET A 451 15.71 4.93 -2.69
C MET A 451 14.67 5.12 -3.82
N LYS A 452 13.55 5.76 -3.51
CA LYS A 452 12.52 6.05 -4.51
C LYS A 452 12.95 7.10 -5.54
N ALA A 453 13.78 8.05 -5.13
CA ALA A 453 14.30 9.11 -6.00
C ALA A 453 15.58 8.70 -6.77
N ALA A 454 16.28 7.68 -6.30
CA ALA A 454 17.50 7.18 -6.93
C ALA A 454 17.18 6.55 -8.30
N ASP A 455 17.99 6.85 -9.30
CA ASP A 455 17.96 6.17 -10.58
C ASP A 455 18.76 4.85 -10.54
N SER A 456 18.75 4.10 -11.64
CA SER A 456 19.44 2.81 -11.74
C SER A 456 20.97 2.87 -11.52
N ASP A 457 21.55 4.06 -11.61
CA ASP A 457 22.99 4.26 -11.53
C ASP A 457 23.44 4.61 -10.09
N HIS A 458 22.49 4.86 -9.19
CA HIS A 458 22.75 5.22 -7.79
C HIS A 458 22.29 4.11 -6.84
N ARG A 459 23.19 3.74 -5.93
CA ARG A 459 22.90 2.77 -4.87
C ARG A 459 22.75 3.51 -3.54
N VAL A 460 21.67 3.25 -2.84
CA VAL A 460 21.40 3.78 -1.50
C VAL A 460 21.70 2.70 -0.48
N PHE A 461 22.46 3.02 0.54
CA PHE A 461 22.83 2.10 1.63
C PHE A 461 23.01 2.88 2.93
N LYS A 462 22.96 2.19 4.05
CA LYS A 462 23.31 2.72 5.36
C LYS A 462 24.79 2.39 5.65
N LEU A 463 25.56 3.38 6.09
CA LEU A 463 26.94 3.15 6.49
C LEU A 463 27.01 2.96 8.01
N GLN A 464 27.61 1.86 8.43
CA GLN A 464 27.86 1.58 9.83
C GLN A 464 29.36 1.70 10.11
N PHE A 465 29.72 2.64 10.98
CA PHE A 465 31.08 2.80 11.44
C PHE A 465 31.38 1.82 12.58
N ALA A 466 32.61 1.34 12.64
CA ALA A 466 33.07 0.59 13.80
C ALA A 466 32.94 1.48 15.04
N ALA A 467 32.32 0.96 16.10
CA ALA A 467 32.26 1.68 17.38
C ALA A 467 33.69 1.92 17.85
N GLY A 468 34.10 3.20 17.88
CA GLY A 468 35.39 3.64 18.38
C GLY A 468 35.46 3.57 19.91
#